data_b94e8533fb9a20cb39dda72ff1a24df0
#
_entry.id   b94e8533fb9a20cb39dda72ff1a24df0
#
_cell.length_a   1.000
_cell.length_b   1.000
_cell.length_c   1.000
_cell.angle_alpha   90.00
_cell.angle_beta   90.00
_cell.angle_gamma   90.00
#
_symmetry.space_group_name_H-M   'P 1'
#
loop_
_entity.id
_entity.type
_entity.pdbx_description
1 polymer ?
#
loop_
_entity_poly.entity_id
_entity_poly.type
_entity_poly.pdbx_seq_one_letter_code
_entity_poly.pdbx_strand_id
1 'polypeptide(L)'
;MDEMVLSTQKWLNKKYSNVTGFDKVPENGRTGWPTIYGLIEGLQVELGITNLVANFGPTTEKMYDNQVTPKWGKNLPKNIVFLIQGAFWCKGINPGGFDGVYTSIFRYCCKRVAD
;
A
#
# COMPACT_ATOMS: atom_id res chain seq x y z
N MET A 1 -1.46 20.19 -3.83
CA MET A 1 -1.76 19.05 -2.90
C MET A 1 -2.65 18.04 -3.61
N ASP A 2 -2.33 16.78 -3.53
CA ASP A 2 -3.16 15.71 -4.08
C ASP A 2 -4.05 15.15 -2.97
N GLU A 3 -5.36 15.27 -3.13
CA GLU A 3 -6.32 14.83 -2.11
C GLU A 3 -6.31 13.33 -1.90
N MET A 4 -6.04 12.55 -2.94
CA MET A 4 -5.98 11.09 -2.82
C MET A 4 -4.70 10.63 -2.14
N VAL A 5 -3.59 11.34 -2.36
CA VAL A 5 -2.36 11.11 -1.60
C VAL A 5 -2.57 11.46 -0.13
N LEU A 6 -3.25 12.57 0.14
CA LEU A 6 -3.58 12.96 1.52
C LEU A 6 -4.45 11.89 2.20
N SER A 7 -5.46 11.38 1.49
CA SER A 7 -6.32 10.31 2.02
C SER A 7 -5.50 9.06 2.34
N THR A 8 -4.56 8.71 1.47
CA THR A 8 -3.64 7.59 1.70
C THR A 8 -2.81 7.80 2.97
N GLN A 9 -2.25 8.99 3.13
CA GLN A 9 -1.43 9.33 4.29
C GLN A 9 -2.23 9.24 5.59
N LYS A 10 -3.44 9.80 5.60
CA LYS A 10 -4.33 9.74 6.77
C LYS A 10 -4.71 8.29 7.10
N TRP A 11 -5.03 7.50 6.08
CA TRP A 11 -5.38 6.10 6.27
C TRP A 11 -4.21 5.31 6.87
N LEU A 12 -3.00 5.52 6.37
CA LEU A 12 -1.80 4.85 6.88
C LEU A 12 -1.62 5.14 8.37
N ASN A 13 -1.68 6.41 8.75
CA ASN A 13 -1.51 6.80 10.15
C ASN A 13 -2.61 6.25 11.03
N LYS A 14 -3.86 6.28 10.57
CA LYS A 14 -4.99 5.76 11.32
C LYS A 14 -4.87 4.25 11.56
N LYS A 15 -4.41 3.51 10.56
CA LYS A 15 -4.32 2.04 10.66
C LYS A 15 -3.10 1.56 11.44
N TYR A 16 -1.96 2.22 11.25
CA TYR A 16 -0.68 1.65 11.68
C TYR A 16 0.08 2.48 12.72
N SER A 17 -0.41 3.67 13.09
CA SER A 17 0.34 4.52 14.04
C SER A 17 0.60 3.85 15.38
N ASN A 18 -0.24 2.90 15.80
CA ASN A 18 -0.08 2.17 17.04
C ASN A 18 0.76 0.91 16.89
N VAL A 19 1.20 0.59 15.69
CA VAL A 19 2.04 -0.58 15.43
C VAL A 19 3.49 -0.23 15.77
N THR A 20 4.12 -1.07 16.59
CA THR A 20 5.52 -0.89 16.97
C THR A 20 6.41 -0.91 15.73
N GLY A 21 7.23 0.11 15.57
CA GLY A 21 8.16 0.22 14.44
C GLY A 21 7.61 0.96 13.23
N PHE A 22 6.31 1.30 13.23
CA PHE A 22 5.73 2.08 12.13
C PHE A 22 6.08 3.55 12.29
N ASP A 23 6.68 4.13 11.25
CA ASP A 23 7.00 5.55 11.20
C ASP A 23 5.81 6.33 10.65
N LYS A 24 5.28 7.25 11.45
CA LYS A 24 4.15 8.08 11.06
C LYS A 24 4.49 8.91 9.82
N VAL A 25 3.56 8.93 8.85
CA VAL A 25 3.78 9.69 7.61
C VAL A 25 3.22 11.11 7.73
N PRO A 26 3.82 12.11 7.04
CA PRO A 26 3.25 13.44 7.01
C PRO A 26 1.94 13.47 6.23
N GLU A 27 0.95 14.21 6.74
CA GLU A 27 -0.36 14.35 6.10
C GLU A 27 -0.41 15.67 5.34
N ASN A 28 0.27 15.73 4.20
CA ASN A 28 0.46 16.95 3.43
C ASN A 28 0.03 16.84 1.97
N GLY A 29 -0.47 15.67 1.54
CA GLY A 29 -0.91 15.44 0.17
C GLY A 29 0.21 15.44 -0.86
N ARG A 30 1.45 15.30 -0.42
CA ARG A 30 2.61 15.25 -1.30
C ARG A 30 3.24 13.86 -1.28
N THR A 31 3.49 13.34 -2.47
CA THR A 31 4.23 12.08 -2.62
C THR A 31 5.70 12.32 -2.32
N GLY A 32 6.23 11.62 -1.35
CA GLY A 32 7.62 11.69 -0.99
C GLY A 32 8.05 10.38 -0.34
N TRP A 33 9.35 10.25 -0.07
CA TRP A 33 9.89 9.04 0.51
C TRP A 33 9.21 8.64 1.82
N PRO A 34 8.86 9.56 2.75
CA PRO A 34 8.17 9.16 3.98
C PRO A 34 6.84 8.44 3.72
N THR A 35 6.08 8.87 2.72
CA THR A 35 4.83 8.20 2.35
C THR A 35 5.08 6.82 1.76
N ILE A 36 6.09 6.71 0.90
CA ILE A 36 6.48 5.42 0.30
C ILE A 36 6.94 4.46 1.40
N TYR A 37 7.74 4.92 2.34
CA TYR A 37 8.18 4.10 3.48
C TYR A 37 6.99 3.63 4.32
N GLY A 38 6.00 4.51 4.56
CA GLY A 38 4.79 4.14 5.26
C GLY A 38 4.00 3.06 4.55
N LEU A 39 3.90 3.14 3.23
CA LEU A 39 3.22 2.11 2.42
C LEU A 39 3.94 0.77 2.53
N ILE A 40 5.27 0.76 2.47
CA ILE A 40 6.07 -0.45 2.61
C ILE A 40 5.87 -1.06 4.00
N GLU A 41 5.98 -0.25 5.04
CA GLU A 41 5.82 -0.72 6.42
C GLU A 41 4.41 -1.25 6.67
N GLY A 42 3.38 -0.56 6.16
CA GLY A 42 2.00 -1.04 6.25
C GLY A 42 1.82 -2.38 5.56
N LEU A 43 2.42 -2.56 4.39
CA LEU A 43 2.40 -3.84 3.69
C LEU A 43 3.08 -4.93 4.52
N GLN A 44 4.21 -4.63 5.15
CA GLN A 44 4.90 -5.59 6.01
C GLN A 44 4.02 -6.02 7.18
N VAL A 45 3.27 -5.11 7.78
CA VAL A 45 2.30 -5.45 8.83
C VAL A 45 1.27 -6.45 8.31
N GLU A 46 0.70 -6.20 7.14
CA GLU A 46 -0.32 -7.08 6.55
C GLU A 46 0.27 -8.44 6.16
N LEU A 47 1.54 -8.51 5.85
CA LEU A 47 2.23 -9.76 5.52
C LEU A 47 2.65 -10.55 6.78
N GLY A 48 2.47 -9.98 7.96
CA GLY A 48 2.84 -10.63 9.21
C GLY A 48 4.30 -10.44 9.62
N ILE A 49 4.98 -9.48 9.02
CA ILE A 49 6.36 -9.15 9.38
C ILE A 49 6.34 -8.26 10.62
N THR A 50 7.05 -8.66 11.67
CA THR A 50 7.06 -7.90 12.93
C THR A 50 8.17 -6.87 13.01
N ASN A 51 9.27 -7.08 12.30
CA ASN A 51 10.39 -6.15 12.26
C ASN A 51 10.23 -5.24 11.04
N LEU A 52 9.57 -4.11 11.23
CA LEU A 52 9.28 -3.18 10.14
C LEU A 52 10.53 -2.42 9.73
N VAL A 53 10.82 -2.44 8.44
CA VAL A 53 11.92 -1.66 7.85
C VAL A 53 11.38 -0.95 6.60
N ALA A 54 11.85 0.27 6.36
CA ALA A 54 11.39 1.07 5.23
C ALA A 54 12.05 0.62 3.93
N ASN A 55 12.05 -0.68 3.68
CA ASN A 55 12.73 -1.28 2.55
C ASN A 55 12.00 -2.53 2.07
N PHE A 56 11.72 -2.60 0.78
CA PHE A 56 11.13 -3.78 0.16
C PHE A 56 12.26 -4.77 -0.18
N GLY A 57 12.79 -5.42 0.86
CA GLY A 57 13.91 -6.35 0.74
C GLY A 57 13.47 -7.78 0.43
N PRO A 58 14.44 -8.72 0.43
CA PRO A 58 14.16 -10.12 0.06
C PRO A 58 13.07 -10.79 0.92
N THR A 59 13.05 -10.52 2.22
CA THR A 59 12.02 -11.11 3.11
C THR A 59 10.63 -10.61 2.75
N THR A 60 10.48 -9.29 2.55
CA THR A 60 9.21 -8.68 2.17
C THR A 60 8.75 -9.20 0.80
N GLU A 61 9.66 -9.28 -0.15
CA GLU A 61 9.38 -9.79 -1.49
C GLU A 61 8.90 -11.24 -1.43
N LYS A 62 9.57 -12.08 -0.67
CA LYS A 62 9.18 -13.48 -0.51
C LYS A 62 7.80 -13.63 0.11
N MET A 63 7.51 -12.88 1.16
CA MET A 63 6.19 -12.92 1.81
C MET A 63 5.11 -12.40 0.88
N TYR A 64 5.40 -11.34 0.12
CA TYR A 64 4.49 -10.80 -0.88
C TYR A 64 4.18 -11.85 -1.95
N ASP A 65 5.21 -12.50 -2.50
CA ASP A 65 5.04 -13.53 -3.52
C ASP A 65 4.24 -14.74 -3.01
N ASN A 66 4.38 -15.06 -1.74
CA ASN A 66 3.65 -16.19 -1.16
C ASN A 66 2.19 -15.87 -0.82
N GLN A 67 1.89 -14.63 -0.44
CA GLN A 67 0.58 -14.26 0.10
C GLN A 67 -0.25 -13.39 -0.85
N VAL A 68 0.36 -12.51 -1.60
CA VAL A 68 -0.34 -11.54 -2.45
C VAL A 68 -0.39 -12.00 -3.90
N THR A 69 0.74 -12.40 -4.46
CA THR A 69 0.84 -12.80 -5.87
C THR A 69 -0.16 -13.90 -6.26
N PRO A 70 -0.35 -14.98 -5.46
CA PRO A 70 -1.33 -16.01 -5.82
C PRO A 70 -2.77 -15.52 -5.83
N LYS A 71 -3.06 -14.41 -5.14
CA LYS A 71 -4.41 -13.81 -5.09
C LYS A 71 -4.59 -12.67 -6.08
N TRP A 72 -3.58 -12.38 -6.87
CA TRP A 72 -3.60 -11.34 -7.88
C TRP A 72 -4.71 -11.63 -8.90
N GLY A 73 -5.62 -10.69 -9.07
CA GLY A 73 -6.76 -10.89 -9.95
C GLY A 73 -7.92 -11.66 -9.33
N LYS A 74 -7.84 -12.00 -8.03
CA LYS A 74 -8.89 -12.70 -7.27
C LYS A 74 -9.31 -11.84 -6.08
N ASN A 75 -9.36 -12.42 -4.88
CA ASN A 75 -9.70 -11.69 -3.66
C ASN A 75 -8.46 -11.35 -2.86
N LEU A 76 -8.13 -10.07 -2.79
CA LEU A 76 -7.08 -9.57 -1.90
C LEU A 76 -7.70 -9.05 -0.60
N PRO A 77 -7.02 -9.20 0.55
CA PRO A 77 -7.49 -8.56 1.78
C PRO A 77 -7.67 -7.05 1.60
N LYS A 78 -8.69 -6.50 2.23
CA LYS A 78 -9.07 -5.10 2.05
C LYS A 78 -7.92 -4.13 2.32
N ASN A 79 -7.16 -4.35 3.39
CA ASN A 79 -6.05 -3.46 3.73
C ASN A 79 -4.94 -3.51 2.67
N ILE A 80 -4.70 -4.67 2.06
CA ILE A 80 -3.72 -4.79 0.98
C ILE A 80 -4.21 -4.04 -0.25
N VAL A 81 -5.52 -4.09 -0.57
CA VAL A 81 -6.09 -3.31 -1.66
C VAL A 81 -5.89 -1.81 -1.41
N PHE A 82 -6.17 -1.34 -0.19
CA PHE A 82 -5.92 0.06 0.17
C PHE A 82 -4.45 0.45 -0.04
N LEU A 83 -3.52 -0.37 0.40
CA LEU A 83 -2.09 -0.10 0.25
C LEU A 83 -1.69 0.02 -1.21
N ILE A 84 -2.19 -0.88 -2.05
CA ILE A 84 -1.87 -0.88 -3.48
C ILE A 84 -2.55 0.31 -4.17
N GLN A 85 -3.79 0.61 -3.85
CA GLN A 85 -4.48 1.79 -4.39
C GLN A 85 -3.72 3.07 -4.02
N GLY A 86 -3.29 3.19 -2.76
CA GLY A 86 -2.49 4.32 -2.32
C GLY A 86 -1.17 4.44 -3.06
N ALA A 87 -0.52 3.31 -3.31
CA ALA A 87 0.72 3.30 -4.08
C ALA A 87 0.49 3.77 -5.52
N PHE A 88 -0.61 3.37 -6.15
CA PHE A 88 -0.97 3.85 -7.49
C PHE A 88 -1.19 5.37 -7.50
N TRP A 89 -1.92 5.90 -6.52
CA TRP A 89 -2.13 7.34 -6.41
C TRP A 89 -0.81 8.09 -6.25
N CYS A 90 0.12 7.55 -5.48
CA CYS A 90 1.44 8.14 -5.31
C CYS A 90 2.25 8.14 -6.60
N LYS A 91 1.96 7.22 -7.52
CA LYS A 91 2.58 7.18 -8.85
C LYS A 91 1.81 7.97 -9.91
N GLY A 92 0.73 8.63 -9.52
CA GLY A 92 -0.10 9.38 -10.46
C GLY A 92 -1.01 8.50 -11.31
N ILE A 93 -1.27 7.27 -10.88
CA ILE A 93 -2.17 6.34 -11.57
C ILE A 93 -3.47 6.26 -10.78
N ASN A 94 -4.61 6.46 -11.45
CA ASN A 94 -5.92 6.34 -10.82
C ASN A 94 -6.37 4.87 -10.83
N PRO A 95 -6.42 4.20 -9.66
CA PRO A 95 -6.83 2.80 -9.59
C PRO A 95 -8.35 2.59 -9.44
N GLY A 96 -9.15 3.63 -9.69
CA GLY A 96 -10.61 3.55 -9.55
C GLY A 96 -11.12 4.07 -8.22
N GLY A 97 -10.27 4.64 -7.37
CA GLY A 97 -10.64 5.20 -6.08
C GLY A 97 -9.69 4.79 -4.97
N PHE A 98 -10.07 5.12 -3.75
CA PHE A 98 -9.32 4.72 -2.56
C PHE A 98 -10.32 4.24 -1.50
N ASP A 99 -10.85 3.03 -1.70
CA ASP A 99 -11.94 2.47 -0.90
C ASP A 99 -11.70 1.02 -0.44
N GLY A 100 -10.56 0.45 -0.81
CA GLY A 100 -10.22 -0.92 -0.47
C GLY A 100 -11.05 -1.96 -1.21
N VAL A 101 -11.77 -1.56 -2.28
CA VAL A 101 -12.62 -2.44 -3.05
C VAL A 101 -11.89 -2.93 -4.29
N TYR A 102 -11.89 -4.24 -4.50
CA TYR A 102 -11.28 -4.87 -5.66
C TYR A 102 -12.23 -4.76 -6.86
N THR A 103 -11.94 -3.82 -7.76
CA THR A 103 -12.76 -3.57 -8.95
C THR A 103 -12.04 -4.03 -10.21
N SER A 104 -12.77 -4.07 -11.35
CA SER A 104 -12.15 -4.38 -12.65
C SER A 104 -11.12 -3.33 -13.05
N ILE A 105 -11.35 -2.06 -12.68
CA ILE A 105 -10.38 -0.97 -12.95
C ILE A 105 -9.10 -1.22 -12.15
N PHE A 106 -9.23 -1.55 -10.89
CA PHE A 106 -8.08 -1.86 -10.03
C PHE A 106 -7.29 -3.05 -10.57
N ARG A 107 -8.00 -4.10 -10.96
CA ARG A 107 -7.39 -5.29 -11.57
C ARG A 107 -6.61 -4.95 -12.83
N TYR A 108 -7.17 -4.08 -13.69
CA TYR A 108 -6.51 -3.63 -14.90
C TYR A 108 -5.20 -2.88 -14.56
N CYS A 109 -5.25 -1.99 -13.56
CA CYS A 109 -4.06 -1.25 -13.11
C CYS A 109 -2.98 -2.19 -12.58
N CYS A 110 -3.36 -3.21 -11.82
CA CYS A 110 -2.42 -4.22 -11.30
C CYS A 110 -1.72 -4.97 -12.44
N LYS A 111 -2.48 -5.41 -13.43
CA LYS A 111 -1.91 -6.12 -14.58
C LYS A 111 -0.94 -5.23 -15.37
N ARG A 112 -1.30 -3.98 -15.54
CA ARG A 112 -0.51 -3.03 -16.30
C ARG A 112 0.84 -2.75 -15.64
N VAL A 113 0.87 -2.71 -14.30
CA VAL A 113 2.11 -2.48 -13.54
C VAL A 113 2.95 -3.75 -13.46
N ALA A 114 2.31 -4.93 -13.39
CA ALA A 114 3.01 -6.20 -13.30
C ALA A 114 3.68 -6.60 -14.62
N ASP A 115 3.16 -6.11 -15.72
CA ASP A 115 3.74 -6.32 -17.05
C ASP A 115 4.88 -5.32 -17.29
#